data_3fcdae0760c2cea3432cea7129a2d0f8
#
_entry.id   3fcdae0760c2cea3432cea7129a2d0f8
#
_cell.length_a   1.000
_cell.length_b   1.000
_cell.length_c   1.000
_cell.angle_alpha   90.00
_cell.angle_beta   90.00
_cell.angle_gamma   90.00
#
_symmetry.space_group_name_H-M   'P 1'
#
loop_
_entity.id
_entity.type
_entity.pdbx_description
1 polymer ?
#
loop_
_entity_poly.entity_id
_entity_poly.type
_entity_poly.pdbx_seq_one_letter_code
_entity_poly.pdbx_strand_id
1 'polypeptide(L)'
;MKIDLFAISGTNLGEATEYIESTLGFKMQKGGKHEIFGTHNNLLGLKDGLYLEAISIDPSSNKINYPRWFNLDNFHGSPKLTNWICNCEKIEEIVLNTIVDVGKVKKITRDKLNWKMTIKNDGILPFNNIFPAFIEWNKNSSHPSKSLNLV
;
A
#
# COMPACT_ATOMS: atom_id res chain seq x y z
N MET A 1 17.78 0.09 -0.38
CA MET A 1 16.41 -0.05 -0.95
C MET A 1 16.04 -1.53 -0.99
N LYS A 2 14.83 -1.89 -0.60
CA LYS A 2 14.31 -3.27 -0.62
C LYS A 2 12.80 -3.22 -0.90
N ILE A 3 12.20 -4.34 -1.30
CA ILE A 3 10.74 -4.45 -1.40
C ILE A 3 10.16 -4.38 0.03
N ASP A 4 9.10 -3.60 0.20
CA ASP A 4 8.38 -3.42 1.45
C ASP A 4 7.12 -4.28 1.50
N LEU A 5 6.29 -4.13 0.47
CA LEU A 5 5.03 -4.85 0.36
C LEU A 5 4.58 -5.06 -1.08
N PHE A 6 3.66 -6.00 -1.25
CA PHE A 6 2.84 -6.17 -2.45
C PHE A 6 1.38 -5.90 -2.10
N ALA A 7 0.69 -5.10 -2.92
CA ALA A 7 -0.70 -4.74 -2.73
C ALA A 7 -1.61 -5.48 -3.73
N ILE A 8 -2.55 -6.22 -3.19
CA ILE A 8 -3.61 -6.89 -3.93
C ILE A 8 -4.88 -6.07 -3.75
N SER A 9 -5.35 -5.44 -4.82
CA SER A 9 -6.58 -4.66 -4.81
C SER A 9 -7.79 -5.53 -5.08
N GLY A 10 -8.90 -5.19 -4.44
CA GLY A 10 -10.21 -5.78 -4.67
C GLY A 10 -11.31 -4.73 -4.72
N THR A 11 -12.48 -5.07 -5.24
CA THR A 11 -13.66 -4.20 -5.25
C THR A 11 -14.16 -3.93 -3.83
N ASN A 12 -13.96 -4.89 -2.94
CA ASN A 12 -14.13 -4.75 -1.49
C ASN A 12 -13.03 -5.53 -0.75
N LEU A 13 -12.85 -5.21 0.52
CA LEU A 13 -11.77 -5.81 1.32
C LEU A 13 -11.99 -7.30 1.57
N GLY A 14 -13.23 -7.74 1.70
CA GLY A 14 -13.56 -9.16 1.90
C GLY A 14 -13.06 -10.02 0.75
N GLU A 15 -13.38 -9.64 -0.50
CA GLU A 15 -12.95 -10.36 -1.70
C GLU A 15 -11.42 -10.41 -1.83
N ALA A 16 -10.73 -9.27 -1.62
CA ALA A 16 -9.27 -9.23 -1.69
C ALA A 16 -8.62 -10.12 -0.61
N THR A 17 -9.18 -10.13 0.59
CA THR A 17 -8.72 -10.97 1.70
C THR A 17 -8.94 -12.44 1.41
N GLU A 18 -10.15 -12.83 1.01
CA GLU A 18 -10.50 -14.22 0.69
C GLU A 18 -9.65 -14.76 -0.46
N TYR A 19 -9.40 -13.95 -1.47
CA TYR A 19 -8.52 -14.31 -2.58
C TYR A 19 -7.11 -14.70 -2.10
N ILE A 20 -6.50 -13.90 -1.23
CA ILE A 20 -5.17 -14.19 -0.69
C ILE A 20 -5.22 -15.43 0.22
N GLU A 21 -6.19 -15.48 1.14
CA GLU A 21 -6.32 -16.57 2.10
C GLU A 21 -6.57 -17.93 1.43
N SER A 22 -7.44 -17.96 0.43
CA SER A 22 -7.74 -19.20 -0.30
C SER A 22 -6.59 -19.65 -1.21
N THR A 23 -5.85 -18.69 -1.78
CA THR A 23 -4.73 -18.99 -2.67
C THR A 23 -3.51 -19.50 -1.91
N LEU A 24 -3.20 -18.89 -0.77
CA LEU A 24 -1.99 -19.17 0.00
C LEU A 24 -2.20 -20.10 1.20
N GLY A 25 -3.44 -20.29 1.65
CA GLY A 25 -3.76 -21.14 2.79
C GLY A 25 -3.50 -20.50 4.16
N PHE A 26 -3.26 -19.20 4.24
CA PHE A 26 -2.96 -18.49 5.48
C PHE A 26 -3.97 -17.39 5.77
N LYS A 27 -4.26 -17.15 7.04
CA LYS A 27 -5.17 -16.10 7.47
C LYS A 27 -4.49 -14.74 7.56
N MET A 28 -5.13 -13.72 6.99
CA MET A 28 -4.69 -12.34 7.09
C MET A 28 -5.07 -11.74 8.46
N GLN A 29 -4.24 -10.82 8.91
CA GLN A 29 -4.51 -10.02 10.11
C GLN A 29 -5.17 -8.71 9.71
N LYS A 30 -6.04 -8.21 10.60
CA LYS A 30 -6.64 -6.88 10.42
C LYS A 30 -5.54 -5.82 10.38
N GLY A 31 -5.56 -5.02 9.33
CA GLY A 31 -4.74 -3.82 9.20
C GLY A 31 -5.44 -2.59 9.80
N GLY A 32 -5.65 -1.57 9.00
CA GLY A 32 -6.27 -0.32 9.46
C GLY A 32 -6.94 0.47 8.34
N LYS A 33 -7.30 1.70 8.66
CA LYS A 33 -7.88 2.66 7.73
C LYS A 33 -6.88 3.73 7.37
N HIS A 34 -6.86 4.11 6.10
CA HIS A 34 -6.08 5.23 5.60
C HIS A 34 -7.05 6.39 5.34
N GLU A 35 -7.34 7.14 6.38
CA GLU A 35 -8.36 8.22 6.37
C GLU A 35 -8.14 9.19 5.20
N ILE A 36 -6.88 9.55 4.93
CA ILE A 36 -6.51 10.49 3.86
C ILE A 36 -6.85 9.97 2.46
N PHE A 37 -6.92 8.66 2.25
CA PHE A 37 -7.26 8.05 0.96
C PHE A 37 -8.59 7.31 0.96
N GLY A 38 -9.28 7.25 2.11
CA GLY A 38 -10.54 6.54 2.22
C GLY A 38 -10.42 5.08 1.84
N THR A 39 -9.33 4.42 2.28
CA THR A 39 -9.06 3.00 2.01
C THR A 39 -8.83 2.24 3.31
N HIS A 40 -8.98 0.93 3.26
CA HIS A 40 -8.71 0.03 4.38
C HIS A 40 -8.01 -1.23 3.90
N ASN A 41 -7.34 -1.94 4.82
CA ASN A 41 -6.53 -3.08 4.47
C ASN A 41 -6.57 -4.21 5.51
N ASN A 42 -6.19 -5.41 5.05
CA ASN A 42 -5.73 -6.53 5.86
C ASN A 42 -4.31 -6.91 5.42
N LEU A 43 -3.54 -7.51 6.31
CA LEU A 43 -2.11 -7.73 6.14
C LEU A 43 -1.74 -9.20 6.39
N LEU A 44 -0.77 -9.70 5.64
CA LEU A 44 -0.15 -11.01 5.84
C LEU A 44 1.36 -10.84 5.90
N GLY A 45 1.97 -11.15 7.05
CA GLY A 45 3.41 -11.04 7.25
C GLY A 45 4.16 -12.14 6.50
N LEU A 46 5.22 -11.75 5.81
CA LEU A 46 6.18 -12.65 5.16
C LEU A 46 7.55 -12.51 5.83
N LYS A 47 8.51 -13.37 5.45
CA LYS A 47 9.88 -13.27 5.96
C LYS A 47 10.55 -11.95 5.55
N ASP A 48 11.64 -11.61 6.22
CA ASP A 48 12.54 -10.49 5.92
C ASP A 48 11.89 -9.09 5.95
N GLY A 49 10.79 -8.96 6.69
CA GLY A 49 10.07 -7.70 6.84
C GLY A 49 9.14 -7.36 5.68
N LEU A 50 8.95 -8.28 4.73
CA LEU A 50 8.00 -8.17 3.63
C LEU A 50 6.59 -8.50 4.13
N TYR A 51 5.56 -7.93 3.50
CA TYR A 51 4.17 -8.34 3.73
C TYR A 51 3.29 -8.17 2.50
N LEU A 52 2.18 -8.91 2.48
CA LEU A 52 1.10 -8.70 1.52
C LEU A 52 0.03 -7.81 2.15
N GLU A 53 -0.56 -6.97 1.34
CA GLU A 53 -1.65 -6.09 1.69
C GLU A 53 -2.86 -6.38 0.79
N ALA A 54 -3.97 -6.84 1.36
CA ALA A 54 -5.27 -6.76 0.71
C ALA A 54 -5.82 -5.35 0.93
N ILE A 55 -6.16 -4.61 -0.13
CA ILE A 55 -6.61 -3.22 -0.03
C ILE A 55 -7.84 -2.97 -0.90
N SER A 56 -8.72 -2.12 -0.39
CA SER A 56 -9.87 -1.61 -1.15
C SER A 56 -10.29 -0.22 -0.67
N ILE A 57 -11.21 0.40 -1.38
CA ILE A 57 -11.91 1.59 -0.91
C ILE A 57 -12.72 1.22 0.34
N ASP A 58 -12.63 2.02 1.39
CA ASP A 58 -13.48 1.87 2.58
C ASP A 58 -14.84 2.54 2.35
N PRO A 59 -15.95 1.80 2.26
CA PRO A 59 -17.26 2.37 2.01
C PRO A 59 -17.77 3.24 3.17
N SER A 60 -17.17 3.11 4.36
CA SER A 60 -17.50 3.92 5.54
C SER A 60 -16.67 5.21 5.64
N SER A 61 -15.70 5.42 4.74
CA SER A 61 -14.87 6.61 4.75
C SER A 61 -15.62 7.84 4.28
N ASN A 62 -15.16 9.02 4.71
CA ASN A 62 -15.64 10.26 4.17
C ASN A 62 -15.36 10.35 2.66
N LYS A 63 -16.25 11.03 1.93
CA LYS A 63 -16.02 11.28 0.50
C LYS A 63 -14.79 12.17 0.34
N ILE A 64 -13.86 11.70 -0.51
CA ILE A 64 -12.70 12.49 -0.91
C ILE A 64 -12.93 13.04 -2.34
N ASN A 65 -12.30 14.16 -2.66
CA ASN A 65 -12.45 14.87 -3.93
C ASN A 65 -11.17 14.86 -4.77
N TYR A 66 -10.28 13.92 -4.53
CA TYR A 66 -9.04 13.72 -5.26
C TYR A 66 -8.82 12.23 -5.52
N PRO A 67 -8.04 11.85 -6.55
CA PRO A 67 -7.76 10.45 -6.88
C PRO A 67 -7.07 9.71 -5.73
N ARG A 68 -7.48 8.47 -5.51
CA ARG A 68 -6.84 7.57 -4.58
C ARG A 68 -5.54 7.01 -5.15
N TRP A 69 -4.65 6.66 -4.28
CA TRP A 69 -3.46 5.89 -4.64
C TRP A 69 -3.82 4.55 -5.29
N PHE A 70 -2.84 3.94 -5.97
CA PHE A 70 -2.97 2.62 -6.62
C PHE A 70 -4.07 2.53 -7.67
N ASN A 71 -4.54 3.68 -8.16
CA ASN A 71 -5.62 3.77 -9.15
C ASN A 71 -6.91 3.05 -8.69
N LEU A 72 -7.17 3.05 -7.38
CA LEU A 72 -8.29 2.30 -6.79
C LEU A 72 -9.65 2.81 -7.25
N ASP A 73 -9.77 4.10 -7.61
CA ASP A 73 -11.04 4.64 -8.12
C ASP A 73 -11.47 4.02 -9.45
N ASN A 74 -10.53 3.49 -10.23
CA ASN A 74 -10.77 2.83 -11.51
C ASN A 74 -10.63 1.30 -11.42
N PHE A 75 -10.43 0.77 -10.22
CA PHE A 75 -10.32 -0.68 -10.05
C PHE A 75 -11.66 -1.37 -10.21
N HIS A 76 -11.68 -2.42 -11.00
CA HIS A 76 -12.82 -3.31 -11.21
C HIS A 76 -12.36 -4.73 -11.54
N GLY A 77 -13.25 -5.68 -11.38
CA GLY A 77 -13.00 -7.10 -11.63
C GLY A 77 -12.43 -7.85 -10.43
N SER A 78 -11.91 -9.04 -10.67
CA SER A 78 -11.37 -9.92 -9.63
C SER A 78 -10.15 -9.34 -8.93
N PRO A 79 -9.92 -9.71 -7.67
CA PRO A 79 -8.72 -9.31 -6.95
C PRO A 79 -7.45 -9.67 -7.71
N LYS A 80 -6.49 -8.75 -7.72
CA LYS A 80 -5.20 -8.96 -8.39
C LYS A 80 -4.10 -8.10 -7.79
N LEU A 81 -2.85 -8.50 -7.98
CA LEU A 81 -1.69 -7.67 -7.68
C LEU A 81 -1.72 -6.42 -8.55
N THR A 82 -1.80 -5.26 -7.93
CA THR A 82 -1.84 -3.96 -8.63
C THR A 82 -0.60 -3.13 -8.41
N ASN A 83 0.00 -3.23 -7.24
CA ASN A 83 1.12 -2.39 -6.85
C ASN A 83 2.12 -3.14 -5.99
N TRP A 84 3.35 -2.67 -6.00
CA TRP A 84 4.39 -3.04 -5.06
C TRP A 84 5.16 -1.79 -4.63
N ILE A 85 5.72 -1.82 -3.45
CA ILE A 85 6.31 -0.66 -2.82
C ILE A 85 7.74 -0.98 -2.41
N CYS A 86 8.66 -0.06 -2.70
CA CYS A 86 10.04 -0.12 -2.29
C CYS A 86 10.30 0.75 -1.07
N ASN A 87 10.87 0.15 -0.03
CA ASN A 87 11.34 0.84 1.16
C ASN A 87 12.73 1.44 0.90
N CYS A 88 12.91 2.68 1.30
CA CYS A 88 14.17 3.41 1.19
C CYS A 88 14.40 4.29 2.43
N GLU A 89 15.65 4.73 2.65
CA GLU A 89 16.02 5.56 3.80
C GLU A 89 15.96 7.07 3.53
N LYS A 90 16.02 7.46 2.24
CA LYS A 90 16.11 8.86 1.80
C LYS A 90 15.22 9.05 0.57
N ILE A 91 13.93 9.10 0.78
CA ILE A 91 12.94 9.11 -0.30
C ILE A 91 13.10 10.32 -1.22
N GLU A 92 13.46 11.49 -0.70
CA GLU A 92 13.67 12.69 -1.50
C GLU A 92 14.85 12.53 -2.47
N GLU A 93 15.95 11.88 -2.04
CA GLU A 93 17.09 11.59 -2.92
C GLU A 93 16.71 10.59 -4.02
N ILE A 94 15.90 9.58 -3.68
CA ILE A 94 15.41 8.60 -4.65
C ILE A 94 14.57 9.30 -5.73
N VAL A 95 13.64 10.16 -5.32
CA VAL A 95 12.77 10.89 -6.26
C VAL A 95 13.59 11.80 -7.19
N LEU A 96 14.59 12.51 -6.67
CA LEU A 96 15.45 13.37 -7.48
C LEU A 96 16.27 12.60 -8.53
N ASN A 97 16.62 11.35 -8.25
CA ASN A 97 17.42 10.51 -9.17
C ASN A 97 16.56 9.56 -10.03
N THR A 98 15.25 9.52 -9.80
CA THR A 98 14.35 8.67 -10.59
C THR A 98 13.95 9.39 -11.87
N ILE A 99 14.16 8.73 -13.03
CA ILE A 99 13.92 9.32 -14.35
C ILE A 99 12.45 9.35 -14.77
N VAL A 100 11.60 8.61 -14.07
CA VAL A 100 10.15 8.59 -14.30
C VAL A 100 9.41 9.35 -13.20
N ASP A 101 8.26 9.95 -13.55
CA ASP A 101 7.45 10.67 -12.59
C ASP A 101 6.72 9.71 -11.65
N VAL A 102 7.20 9.60 -10.42
CA VAL A 102 6.58 8.80 -9.34
C VAL A 102 5.69 9.64 -8.42
N GLY A 103 5.48 10.91 -8.75
CA GLY A 103 4.68 11.84 -7.97
C GLY A 103 5.47 12.54 -6.86
N LYS A 104 4.74 13.12 -5.93
CA LYS A 104 5.29 13.90 -4.82
C LYS A 104 5.42 13.08 -3.56
N VAL A 105 6.44 13.37 -2.76
CA VAL A 105 6.57 12.81 -1.42
C VAL A 105 5.50 13.41 -0.51
N LYS A 106 4.65 12.57 0.05
CA LYS A 106 3.63 12.95 1.03
C LYS A 106 3.90 12.27 2.37
N LYS A 107 3.70 13.00 3.45
CA LYS A 107 3.72 12.46 4.81
C LYS A 107 2.35 11.87 5.12
N ILE A 108 2.34 10.65 5.61
CA ILE A 108 1.12 9.91 5.92
C ILE A 108 1.21 9.40 7.36
N THR A 109 0.08 9.47 8.05
CA THR A 109 -0.08 8.95 9.41
C THR A 109 -1.26 7.99 9.46
N ARG A 110 -1.14 6.94 10.24
CA ARG A 110 -2.22 6.01 10.59
C ARG A 110 -1.96 5.45 11.97
N ASP A 111 -2.82 5.74 12.90
CA ASP A 111 -2.63 5.38 14.32
C ASP A 111 -1.26 5.86 14.85
N LYS A 112 -0.40 4.93 15.24
CA LYS A 112 0.99 5.21 15.67
C LYS A 112 2.02 5.13 14.55
N LEU A 113 1.59 4.81 13.32
CA LEU A 113 2.46 4.67 12.17
C LEU A 113 2.62 6.01 11.46
N ASN A 114 3.85 6.33 11.09
CA ASN A 114 4.20 7.52 10.32
C ASN A 114 5.20 7.15 9.24
N TRP A 115 4.93 7.57 8.02
CA TRP A 115 5.80 7.33 6.88
C TRP A 115 5.70 8.43 5.84
N LYS A 116 6.64 8.47 4.93
CA LYS A 116 6.55 9.23 3.69
C LYS A 116 6.36 8.27 2.53
N MET A 117 5.65 8.69 1.51
CA MET A 117 5.41 7.87 0.32
C MET A 117 5.30 8.74 -0.92
N THR A 118 5.78 8.24 -2.06
CA THR A 118 5.55 8.89 -3.35
C THR A 118 4.15 8.63 -3.83
N ILE A 119 3.42 9.70 -4.19
CA ILE A 119 2.04 9.62 -4.62
C ILE A 119 1.82 10.57 -5.80
N LYS A 120 1.35 10.03 -6.91
CA LYS A 120 0.97 10.82 -8.07
C LYS A 120 -0.41 11.45 -7.85
N ASN A 121 -0.60 12.64 -8.43
CA ASN A 121 -1.86 13.36 -8.30
C ASN A 121 -3.04 12.64 -8.96
N ASP A 122 -2.78 11.85 -9.98
CA ASP A 122 -3.77 11.00 -10.67
C ASP A 122 -3.93 9.60 -10.03
N GLY A 123 -3.12 9.28 -9.03
CA GLY A 123 -3.10 7.99 -8.37
C GLY A 123 -2.50 6.83 -9.19
N ILE A 124 -1.97 7.11 -10.39
CA ILE A 124 -1.49 6.09 -11.32
C ILE A 124 0.04 6.14 -11.41
N LEU A 125 0.71 5.08 -11.01
CA LEU A 125 2.16 4.95 -11.14
C LEU A 125 2.57 4.65 -12.60
N PRO A 126 3.82 4.97 -12.99
CA PRO A 126 4.31 4.70 -14.34
C PRO A 126 4.12 3.25 -14.77
N PHE A 127 4.00 3.06 -16.09
CA PHE A 127 3.82 1.76 -16.73
C PHE A 127 2.58 1.01 -16.22
N ASN A 128 1.45 1.71 -16.09
CA ASN A 128 0.18 1.14 -15.59
C ASN A 128 0.33 0.49 -14.20
N ASN A 129 0.96 1.20 -13.26
CA ASN A 129 1.26 0.76 -11.89
C ASN A 129 2.32 -0.36 -11.76
N ILE A 130 3.02 -0.73 -12.85
CA ILE A 130 4.12 -1.72 -12.76
C ILE A 130 5.34 -1.11 -12.07
N PHE A 131 5.59 0.20 -12.22
CA PHE A 131 6.66 0.87 -11.49
C PHE A 131 6.28 1.02 -10.00
N PRO A 132 7.22 0.80 -9.05
CA PRO A 132 6.88 0.87 -7.64
C PRO A 132 6.61 2.30 -7.15
N ALA A 133 5.82 2.41 -6.09
CA ALA A 133 5.91 3.56 -5.21
C ALA A 133 7.12 3.40 -4.27
N PHE A 134 7.61 4.51 -3.72
CA PHE A 134 8.64 4.50 -2.70
C PHE A 134 8.04 4.85 -1.35
N ILE A 135 8.54 4.20 -0.29
CA ILE A 135 8.16 4.46 1.09
C ILE A 135 9.40 4.65 1.96
N GLU A 136 9.32 5.60 2.88
CA GLU A 136 10.31 5.80 3.95
C GLU A 136 9.58 5.80 5.29
N TRP A 137 9.83 4.77 6.09
CA TRP A 137 9.24 4.67 7.43
C TRP A 137 9.95 5.61 8.40
N ASN A 138 9.18 6.29 9.24
CA ASN A 138 9.76 7.07 10.32
C ASN A 138 10.49 6.13 11.29
N LYS A 139 11.69 6.51 11.72
CA LYS A 139 12.53 5.69 12.62
C LYS A 139 11.85 5.36 13.95
N ASN A 140 10.92 6.20 14.40
CA ASN A 140 10.15 6.00 15.63
C ASN A 140 8.86 5.19 15.42
N SER A 141 8.52 4.84 14.17
CA SER A 141 7.39 3.98 13.86
C SER A 141 7.80 2.51 13.84
N SER A 142 7.01 1.66 14.49
CA SER A 142 7.20 0.22 14.37
C SER A 142 6.70 -0.23 13.00
N HIS A 143 7.59 -0.77 12.16
CA HIS A 143 7.21 -1.31 10.86
C HIS A 143 6.12 -2.38 11.01
N PRO A 144 5.10 -2.42 10.12
CA PRO A 144 3.97 -3.37 10.25
C PRO A 144 4.40 -4.82 10.42
N SER A 145 5.42 -5.27 9.70
CA SER A 145 5.92 -6.66 9.78
C SER A 145 6.34 -7.11 11.18
N LYS A 146 6.64 -6.17 12.09
CA LYS A 146 7.04 -6.52 13.47
C LYS A 146 5.86 -6.98 14.34
N SER A 147 4.63 -6.69 13.94
CA SER A 147 3.40 -7.08 14.64
C SER A 147 2.60 -8.15 13.91
N LEU A 148 3.04 -8.55 12.72
CA LEU A 148 2.39 -9.57 11.93
C LEU A 148 2.95 -10.96 12.25
N ASN A 149 2.06 -11.96 12.27
CA ASN A 149 2.48 -13.35 12.26
C ASN A 149 3.12 -13.66 10.90
N LEU A 150 4.30 -14.25 10.93
CA LEU A 150 5.02 -14.65 9.72
C LEU A 150 4.52 -16.00 9.22
N VAL A 151 4.44 -16.13 7.92
CA VAL A 151 4.10 -17.35 7.19
C VAL A 151 5.25 -17.75 6.27
#